data_a201a54c3d97326ce33f885a57dad75e
#
_entry.id   a201a54c3d97326ce33f885a57dad75e
#
_cell.length_a   1.000
_cell.length_b   1.000
_cell.length_c   1.000
_cell.angle_alpha   90.00
_cell.angle_beta   90.00
_cell.angle_gamma   90.00
#
_symmetry.space_group_name_H-M   'P 1'
#
loop_
_entity.id
_entity.type
_entity.pdbx_description
1 polymer ?
#
loop_
_entity_poly.entity_id
_entity_poly.type
_entity_poly.pdbx_seq_one_letter_code
_entity_poly.pdbx_strand_id
1 'polypeptide(L)'
;CEITRQYHNRYRLPIMHTETNLREGPTGQEAVQWLWKEWANVLRLRNVGIPTVGFTWYSLTDQVDWDTALREKNGNVNPLGLFDLDRNIRNVGRAYKQLIKDWRDVLPASSVCLAVPVKPLGEDCWPPRGKTESLGLKLTQESMQNPEAA
;
A
#
# COMPACT_ATOMS: atom_id res chain seq x y z
N CYS A 1 11.69 2.15 -4.61
CA CYS A 1 12.44 2.30 -3.35
C CYS A 1 13.01 3.71 -3.16
N GLU A 2 13.69 4.28 -4.15
CA GLU A 2 14.38 5.58 -3.98
C GLU A 2 13.41 6.73 -3.65
N ILE A 3 12.34 6.90 -4.42
CA ILE A 3 11.33 7.94 -4.18
C ILE A 3 10.69 7.78 -2.80
N THR A 4 10.36 6.56 -2.40
CA THR A 4 9.78 6.26 -1.09
C THR A 4 10.72 6.65 0.03
N ARG A 5 12.02 6.35 -0.12
CA ARG A 5 13.06 6.75 0.83
C ARG A 5 13.19 8.27 0.94
N GLN A 6 13.16 8.98 -0.19
CA GLN A 6 13.19 10.44 -0.22
C GLN A 6 11.99 11.04 0.52
N TYR A 7 10.79 10.53 0.30
CA TYR A 7 9.59 10.97 1.02
C TYR A 7 9.69 10.69 2.52
N HIS A 8 10.11 9.48 2.91
CA HIS A 8 10.30 9.17 4.32
C HIS A 8 11.35 10.08 4.96
N ASN A 9 12.50 10.30 4.31
CA ASN A 9 13.55 11.18 4.82
C ASN A 9 13.08 12.62 5.00
N ARG A 10 12.17 13.07 4.12
CA ARG A 10 11.63 14.44 4.17
C ARG A 10 10.54 14.61 5.24
N TYR A 11 9.60 13.66 5.30
CA TYR A 11 8.39 13.81 6.10
C TYR A 11 8.41 13.03 7.41
N ARG A 12 9.29 12.03 7.54
CA ARG A 12 9.40 11.17 8.72
C ARG A 12 8.09 10.50 9.15
N LEU A 13 7.23 10.18 8.19
CA LEU A 13 5.95 9.53 8.39
C LEU A 13 5.98 8.12 7.82
N PRO A 14 5.15 7.19 8.36
CA PRO A 14 4.90 5.91 7.73
C PRO A 14 4.39 6.09 6.30
N ILE A 15 4.73 5.15 5.42
CA ILE A 15 4.43 5.22 4.01
C ILE A 15 3.53 4.07 3.61
N MET A 16 2.52 4.36 2.81
CA MET A 16 1.68 3.37 2.15
C MET A 16 1.90 3.43 0.64
N HIS A 17 2.11 2.28 0.02
CA HIS A 17 2.08 2.14 -1.43
C HIS A 17 0.63 1.96 -1.87
N THR A 18 0.03 3.04 -2.34
CA THR A 18 -1.43 3.14 -2.52
C THR A 18 -1.91 2.54 -3.83
N GLU A 19 -1.04 2.43 -4.84
CA GLU A 19 -1.42 1.92 -6.16
C GLU A 19 -0.24 1.32 -6.90
N THR A 20 -0.42 0.11 -7.40
CA THR A 20 0.40 -0.50 -8.45
C THR A 20 -0.44 -1.44 -9.29
N ASN A 21 -0.11 -1.57 -10.56
CA ASN A 21 -0.68 -2.58 -11.44
C ASN A 21 0.29 -2.90 -12.58
N LEU A 22 -0.04 -3.94 -13.30
CA LEU A 22 0.48 -4.23 -14.62
C LEU A 22 -0.63 -4.90 -15.42
N ARG A 23 -0.83 -4.46 -16.66
CA ARG A 23 -1.75 -5.12 -17.59
C ARG A 23 -1.38 -6.59 -17.74
N GLU A 24 -2.36 -7.48 -17.62
CA GLU A 24 -2.14 -8.90 -17.83
C GLU A 24 -1.70 -9.15 -19.27
N GLY A 25 -0.51 -9.69 -19.43
CA GLY A 25 0.03 -10.10 -20.72
C GLY A 25 -0.52 -11.47 -21.16
N PRO A 26 -0.07 -11.98 -22.32
CA PRO A 26 -0.57 -13.22 -22.92
C PRO A 26 -0.41 -14.45 -22.02
N THR A 27 0.57 -14.48 -21.15
CA THR A 27 0.84 -15.63 -20.27
C THR A 27 0.14 -15.50 -18.91
N GLY A 28 -0.30 -14.30 -18.56
CA GLY A 28 -0.82 -13.98 -17.23
C GLY A 28 0.24 -14.02 -16.12
N GLN A 29 1.51 -14.20 -16.47
CA GLN A 29 2.63 -14.27 -15.52
C GLN A 29 3.30 -12.93 -15.32
N GLU A 30 3.17 -12.03 -16.26
CA GLU A 30 3.81 -10.70 -16.25
C GLU A 30 3.31 -9.87 -15.06
N ALA A 31 1.99 -9.86 -14.84
CA ALA A 31 1.38 -9.18 -13.69
C ALA A 31 1.78 -9.84 -12.36
N VAL A 32 1.92 -11.18 -12.32
CA VAL A 32 2.41 -11.91 -11.15
C VAL A 32 3.85 -11.55 -10.83
N GLN A 33 4.73 -11.52 -11.84
CA GLN A 33 6.14 -11.13 -11.66
C GLN A 33 6.26 -9.69 -11.18
N TRP A 34 5.43 -8.79 -11.71
CA TRP A 34 5.36 -7.40 -11.26
C TRP A 34 4.94 -7.30 -9.80
N LEU A 35 3.91 -8.03 -9.38
CA LEU A 35 3.47 -8.10 -7.99
C LEU A 35 4.63 -8.49 -7.05
N TRP A 36 5.34 -9.56 -7.37
CA TRP A 36 6.45 -10.02 -6.53
C TRP A 36 7.62 -9.05 -6.50
N LYS A 37 7.91 -8.41 -7.63
CA LYS A 37 8.93 -7.35 -7.70
C LYS A 37 8.59 -6.18 -6.79
N GLU A 38 7.35 -5.71 -6.83
CA GLU A 38 6.91 -4.59 -5.99
C GLU A 38 6.85 -4.99 -4.51
N TRP A 39 6.43 -6.22 -4.21
CA TRP A 39 6.48 -6.73 -2.85
C TRP A 39 7.92 -6.83 -2.31
N ALA A 40 8.86 -7.29 -3.10
CA ALA A 40 10.28 -7.30 -2.74
C ALA A 40 10.80 -5.89 -2.45
N ASN A 41 10.32 -4.86 -3.17
CA ASN A 41 10.64 -3.47 -2.89
C ASN A 41 10.08 -3.01 -1.53
N VAL A 42 8.87 -3.42 -1.17
CA VAL A 42 8.26 -3.16 0.15
C VAL A 42 9.13 -3.77 1.26
N LEU A 43 9.52 -5.05 1.11
CA LEU A 43 10.38 -5.73 2.09
C LEU A 43 11.75 -5.06 2.23
N ARG A 44 12.35 -4.65 1.11
CA ARG A 44 13.63 -3.92 1.12
C ARG A 44 13.54 -2.61 1.88
N LEU A 45 12.47 -1.84 1.69
CA LEU A 45 12.24 -0.60 2.43
C LEU A 45 12.11 -0.85 3.93
N ARG A 46 11.35 -1.88 4.32
CA ARG A 46 11.22 -2.25 5.73
C ARG A 46 12.55 -2.70 6.33
N ASN A 47 13.37 -3.44 5.59
CA ASN A 47 14.68 -3.89 6.05
C ASN A 47 15.66 -2.76 6.30
N VAL A 48 15.50 -1.61 5.66
CA VAL A 48 16.30 -0.39 5.92
C VAL A 48 15.60 0.58 6.88
N GLY A 49 14.61 0.11 7.64
CA GLY A 49 13.95 0.87 8.69
C GLY A 49 12.87 1.84 8.24
N ILE A 50 12.44 1.80 6.97
CA ILE A 50 11.35 2.65 6.48
C ILE A 50 10.01 1.97 6.78
N PRO A 51 9.16 2.55 7.63
CA PRO A 51 7.88 1.95 8.02
C PRO A 51 6.89 1.98 6.86
N THR A 52 6.86 0.91 6.07
CA THR A 52 5.87 0.71 5.02
C THR A 52 4.68 -0.04 5.63
N VAL A 53 3.52 0.62 5.70
CA VAL A 53 2.33 0.17 6.44
C VAL A 53 1.22 -0.36 5.55
N GLY A 54 1.36 -0.25 4.24
CA GLY A 54 0.36 -0.76 3.31
C GLY A 54 0.89 -0.92 1.89
N PHE A 55 0.24 -1.83 1.18
CA PHE A 55 0.50 -2.13 -0.22
C PHE A 55 -0.82 -2.45 -0.91
N THR A 56 -1.12 -1.80 -2.02
CA THR A 56 -2.39 -1.92 -2.73
C THR A 56 -2.16 -2.24 -4.19
N TRP A 57 -2.83 -3.28 -4.67
CA TRP A 57 -2.98 -3.53 -6.10
C TRP A 57 -4.20 -2.76 -6.64
N TYR A 58 -4.04 -2.03 -7.71
CA TYR A 58 -5.12 -1.44 -8.46
C TYR A 58 -5.30 -2.24 -9.77
N SER A 59 -6.46 -2.79 -10.03
CA SER A 59 -7.74 -2.62 -9.36
C SER A 59 -8.30 -3.98 -8.89
N LEU A 60 -9.42 -3.95 -8.17
CA LEU A 60 -10.12 -5.18 -7.79
C LEU A 60 -10.67 -5.91 -9.01
N THR A 61 -11.28 -5.18 -9.95
CA THR A 61 -11.81 -5.72 -11.22
C THR A 61 -11.18 -4.99 -12.40
N ASP A 62 -11.21 -5.62 -13.56
CA ASP A 62 -10.82 -4.97 -14.80
C ASP A 62 -11.55 -3.65 -15.01
N GLN A 63 -10.89 -2.74 -15.71
CA GLN A 63 -11.42 -1.43 -16.04
C GLN A 63 -11.91 -1.41 -17.49
N VAL A 64 -12.93 -0.61 -17.76
CA VAL A 64 -13.41 -0.36 -19.13
C VAL A 64 -13.09 1.07 -19.50
N ASP A 65 -12.52 1.28 -20.70
CA ASP A 65 -12.17 2.57 -21.27
C ASP A 65 -11.22 3.43 -20.40
N TRP A 66 -10.45 2.79 -19.52
CA TRP A 66 -9.45 3.47 -18.70
C TRP A 66 -8.28 4.03 -19.52
N ASP A 67 -7.95 3.38 -20.63
CA ASP A 67 -6.94 3.80 -21.60
C ASP A 67 -7.26 5.14 -22.27
N THR A 68 -8.54 5.50 -22.37
CA THR A 68 -9.01 6.81 -22.85
C THR A 68 -9.34 7.79 -21.72
N ALA A 69 -8.98 7.46 -20.49
CA ALA A 69 -9.33 8.22 -19.28
C ALA A 69 -10.84 8.48 -19.18
N LEU A 70 -11.65 7.49 -19.57
CA LEU A 70 -13.12 7.52 -19.58
C LEU A 70 -13.74 8.62 -20.49
N ARG A 71 -12.97 9.18 -21.42
CA ARG A 71 -13.43 10.24 -22.32
C ARG A 71 -14.23 9.68 -23.50
N GLU A 72 -13.95 8.45 -23.89
CA GLU A 72 -14.56 7.78 -25.04
C GLU A 72 -15.17 6.46 -24.61
N LYS A 73 -16.40 6.21 -25.02
CA LYS A 73 -17.11 4.96 -24.73
C LYS A 73 -16.82 3.94 -25.85
N ASN A 74 -15.66 3.31 -25.78
CA ASN A 74 -15.22 2.32 -26.78
C ASN A 74 -15.52 0.88 -26.36
N GLY A 75 -15.76 0.66 -25.07
CA GLY A 75 -15.95 -0.68 -24.49
C GLY A 75 -14.64 -1.47 -24.37
N ASN A 76 -13.50 -0.83 -24.42
CA ASN A 76 -12.19 -1.47 -24.30
C ASN A 76 -11.94 -1.97 -22.88
N VAL A 77 -11.70 -3.27 -22.75
CA VAL A 77 -11.35 -3.87 -21.45
C VAL A 77 -9.84 -3.73 -21.18
N ASN A 78 -9.51 -3.12 -20.07
CA ASN A 78 -8.15 -3.01 -19.57
C ASN A 78 -7.95 -4.08 -18.47
N PRO A 79 -7.24 -5.18 -18.76
CA PRO A 79 -7.09 -6.31 -17.84
C PRO A 79 -6.04 -6.01 -16.76
N LEU A 80 -6.40 -5.16 -15.81
CA LEU A 80 -5.59 -4.68 -14.69
C LEU A 80 -6.03 -5.31 -13.35
N GLY A 81 -7.25 -5.89 -13.34
CA GLY A 81 -7.91 -6.37 -12.13
C GLY A 81 -7.29 -7.62 -11.51
N LEU A 82 -7.52 -7.80 -10.21
CA LEU A 82 -7.37 -9.10 -9.55
C LEU A 82 -8.42 -10.11 -10.05
N PHE A 83 -9.54 -9.59 -10.50
CA PHE A 83 -10.64 -10.33 -11.12
C PHE A 83 -10.97 -9.72 -12.49
N ASP A 84 -11.44 -10.53 -13.41
CA ASP A 84 -12.02 -10.04 -14.65
C ASP A 84 -13.44 -9.45 -14.42
N LEU A 85 -14.09 -9.00 -15.51
CA LEU A 85 -15.44 -8.41 -15.42
C LEU A 85 -16.51 -9.44 -15.01
N ASP A 86 -16.27 -10.73 -15.30
CA ASP A 86 -17.16 -11.83 -14.92
C ASP A 86 -16.87 -12.37 -13.50
N ARG A 87 -15.96 -11.70 -12.77
CA ARG A 87 -15.54 -12.07 -11.41
C ARG A 87 -14.71 -13.35 -11.32
N ASN A 88 -14.14 -13.82 -12.41
CA ASN A 88 -13.13 -14.87 -12.36
C ASN A 88 -11.82 -14.32 -11.85
N ILE A 89 -11.21 -15.04 -10.90
CA ILE A 89 -9.93 -14.61 -10.33
C ILE A 89 -8.78 -14.82 -11.33
N ARG A 90 -8.01 -13.78 -11.60
CA ARG A 90 -6.82 -13.82 -12.46
C ARG A 90 -5.62 -14.43 -11.74
N ASN A 91 -4.56 -14.76 -12.49
CA ASN A 91 -3.32 -15.29 -11.90
C ASN A 91 -2.73 -14.34 -10.87
N VAL A 92 -2.70 -13.04 -11.14
CA VAL A 92 -2.24 -12.04 -10.17
C VAL A 92 -3.13 -11.96 -8.93
N GLY A 93 -4.44 -12.17 -9.08
CA GLY A 93 -5.38 -12.24 -7.94
C GLY A 93 -5.10 -13.42 -7.03
N ARG A 94 -4.80 -14.61 -7.61
CA ARG A 94 -4.39 -15.79 -6.84
C ARG A 94 -3.07 -15.54 -6.12
N ALA A 95 -2.09 -14.94 -6.81
CA ALA A 95 -0.79 -14.59 -6.23
C ALA A 95 -0.92 -13.56 -5.09
N TYR A 96 -1.77 -12.54 -5.26
CA TYR A 96 -2.03 -11.54 -4.23
C TYR A 96 -2.71 -12.15 -2.98
N LYS A 97 -3.69 -13.04 -3.20
CA LYS A 97 -4.32 -13.80 -2.11
C LYS A 97 -3.30 -14.66 -1.36
N GLN A 98 -2.38 -15.33 -2.08
CA GLN A 98 -1.31 -16.12 -1.48
C GLN A 98 -0.35 -15.23 -0.70
N LEU A 99 0.06 -14.09 -1.27
CA LEU A 99 0.90 -13.10 -0.60
C LEU A 99 0.30 -12.68 0.74
N ILE A 100 -0.98 -12.32 0.76
CA ILE A 100 -1.68 -11.95 2.00
C ILE A 100 -1.62 -13.09 3.03
N LYS A 101 -1.87 -14.33 2.59
CA LYS A 101 -1.83 -15.50 3.47
C LYS A 101 -0.45 -15.73 4.06
N ASP A 102 0.60 -15.65 3.24
CA ASP A 102 1.97 -15.97 3.63
C ASP A 102 2.58 -14.91 4.55
N TRP A 103 2.15 -13.65 4.42
CA TRP A 103 2.77 -12.52 5.11
C TRP A 103 1.91 -11.91 6.22
N ARG A 104 0.67 -12.38 6.38
CA ARG A 104 -0.27 -11.86 7.39
C ARG A 104 0.31 -11.83 8.81
N ASP A 105 0.98 -12.91 9.21
CA ASP A 105 1.48 -13.08 10.57
C ASP A 105 3.00 -12.92 10.66
N VAL A 106 3.68 -12.72 9.54
CA VAL A 106 5.14 -12.55 9.45
C VAL A 106 5.54 -11.08 9.62
N LEU A 107 4.75 -10.17 9.05
CA LEU A 107 4.94 -8.75 9.28
C LEU A 107 4.18 -8.35 10.55
N PRO A 108 4.81 -7.60 11.47
CA PRO A 108 4.13 -7.14 12.66
C PRO A 108 2.82 -6.46 12.29
N ALA A 109 1.70 -7.00 12.79
CA ALA A 109 0.36 -6.44 12.57
C ALA A 109 0.17 -5.08 13.26
N SER A 110 1.08 -4.71 14.15
CA SER A 110 1.19 -3.38 14.73
C SER A 110 1.66 -2.36 13.70
N SER A 111 0.96 -2.29 12.56
CA SER A 111 1.12 -1.13 11.73
C SER A 111 0.48 0.05 12.46
N VAL A 112 1.20 1.16 12.51
CA VAL A 112 0.70 2.43 13.07
C VAL A 112 -0.68 2.79 12.52
N CYS A 113 -0.98 2.42 11.28
CA CYS A 113 -2.26 2.64 10.64
C CYS A 113 -3.41 1.85 11.27
N LEU A 114 -3.17 0.66 11.82
CA LEU A 114 -4.20 -0.14 12.49
C LEU A 114 -4.42 0.30 13.95
N ALA A 115 -3.46 1.01 14.52
CA ALA A 115 -3.56 1.57 15.87
C ALA A 115 -4.24 2.96 15.89
N VAL A 116 -4.42 3.60 14.73
CA VAL A 116 -5.13 4.88 14.64
C VAL A 116 -6.63 4.61 14.70
N PRO A 117 -7.34 5.05 15.74
CA PRO A 117 -8.78 4.94 15.78
C PRO A 117 -9.37 5.75 14.61
N VAL A 118 -10.15 5.08 13.76
CA VAL A 118 -10.93 5.76 12.72
C VAL A 118 -12.03 6.53 13.42
N LYS A 119 -11.80 7.81 13.67
CA LYS A 119 -12.88 8.71 14.08
C LYS A 119 -13.70 9.09 12.84
N PRO A 120 -15.02 9.07 12.92
CA PRO A 120 -15.86 9.66 11.88
C PRO A 120 -15.43 11.10 11.64
N LEU A 121 -15.49 11.54 10.39
CA LEU A 121 -15.22 12.94 10.02
C LEU A 121 -16.16 13.87 10.80
N GLY A 122 -15.66 14.52 11.82
CA GLY A 122 -16.31 15.53 12.65
C GLY A 122 -15.31 16.63 12.98
N GLU A 123 -15.74 17.67 13.61
CA GLU A 123 -14.92 18.87 13.92
C GLU A 123 -13.65 18.57 14.72
N ASP A 124 -13.57 17.39 15.35
CA ASP A 124 -12.42 16.92 16.16
C ASP A 124 -11.55 15.87 15.45
N CYS A 125 -11.49 15.84 14.12
CA CYS A 125 -10.82 14.79 13.34
C CYS A 125 -9.31 14.67 13.57
N TRP A 126 -8.69 15.61 14.24
CA TRP A 126 -7.25 15.61 14.45
C TRP A 126 -6.92 15.90 15.90
N PRO A 127 -6.12 15.05 16.59
CA PRO A 127 -5.73 15.35 17.95
C PRO A 127 -4.96 16.68 17.98
N PRO A 128 -5.29 17.58 18.93
CA PRO A 128 -4.54 18.82 19.08
C PRO A 128 -3.06 18.50 19.31
N ARG A 129 -2.17 19.31 18.72
CA ARG A 129 -0.72 19.19 18.93
C ARG A 129 -0.43 19.13 20.43
N GLY A 130 0.17 18.04 20.89
CA GLY A 130 0.55 17.84 22.29
C GLY A 130 -0.15 16.70 23.01
N LYS A 131 -1.13 16.00 22.38
CA LYS A 131 -1.76 14.79 22.95
C LYS A 131 -1.38 13.52 22.18
N THR A 132 -0.09 13.21 22.14
CA THR A 132 0.42 11.95 21.57
C THR A 132 0.13 10.72 22.42
N GLU A 133 -0.24 10.91 23.70
CA GLU A 133 -0.55 9.83 24.63
C GLU A 133 -1.78 8.98 24.23
N SER A 134 -2.70 9.54 23.43
CA SER A 134 -3.92 8.84 23.01
C SER A 134 -3.71 7.86 21.85
N LEU A 135 -2.52 7.84 21.23
CA LEU A 135 -2.21 6.99 20.08
C LEU A 135 -1.47 5.70 20.45
N GLY A 136 -1.24 5.46 21.75
CA GLY A 136 -0.46 4.31 22.22
C GLY A 136 1.01 4.35 21.80
N LEU A 137 1.43 5.37 21.08
CA LEU A 137 2.80 5.65 20.71
C LEU A 137 3.40 6.56 21.78
N LYS A 138 4.19 6.00 22.66
CA LYS A 138 5.16 6.79 23.45
C LYS A 138 6.26 7.29 22.51
N LEU A 139 5.93 8.23 21.65
CA LEU A 139 6.94 9.08 21.03
C LEU A 139 7.37 10.05 22.14
N THR A 140 8.40 9.69 22.85
CA THR A 140 9.03 10.61 23.79
C THR A 140 9.62 11.76 22.99
N GLN A 141 9.55 12.96 23.53
CA GLN A 141 10.14 14.17 22.93
C GLN A 141 11.63 13.97 22.58
N GLU A 142 12.32 13.06 23.25
CA GLU A 142 13.70 12.64 23.02
C GLU A 142 13.91 11.94 21.66
N SER A 143 12.96 11.13 21.19
CA SER A 143 13.07 10.48 19.87
C SER A 143 12.91 11.46 18.69
N MET A 144 12.34 12.64 18.94
CA MET A 144 12.22 13.70 17.94
C MET A 144 13.43 14.64 17.90
N GLN A 145 14.23 14.70 18.98
CA GLN A 145 15.38 15.60 19.10
C GLN A 145 16.71 14.92 18.75
N ASN A 146 16.77 13.60 18.69
CA ASN A 146 18.01 12.89 18.38
C ASN A 146 17.79 11.80 17.32
N PRO A 147 17.80 12.14 16.02
CA PRO A 147 17.58 11.19 14.93
C PRO A 147 18.72 10.16 14.74
N GLU A 148 19.83 10.27 15.49
CA GLU A 148 20.97 9.33 15.44
C GLU A 148 20.87 8.20 16.48
N ALA A 149 19.85 8.22 17.35
CA ALA A 149 19.73 7.25 18.46
C ALA A 149 18.65 6.17 18.24
N ALA A 150 18.13 5.99 16.98
CA ALA A 150 17.15 4.97 16.65
C ALA A 150 17.64 4.05 15.52
#